data_51eb471fc427401b55308330fdf16bf9
#
_entry.id   51eb471fc427401b55308330fdf16bf9
#
_cell.length_a   1.000
_cell.length_b   1.000
_cell.length_c   1.000
_cell.angle_alpha   90.00
_cell.angle_beta   90.00
_cell.angle_gamma   90.00
#
_symmetry.space_group_name_H-M   'P 1'
#
loop_
_entity.id
_entity.type
_entity.pdbx_description
1 polymer ?
#
loop_
_entity_poly.entity_id
_entity_poly.type
_entity_poly.pdbx_seq_one_letter_code
_entity_poly.pdbx_strand_id
1 'polypeptide(L)'
;MSKRNVVASPRGLLGATLALLLFTATALATPYDVVIANGRVMDPETGLDAIRHIGISGRTIKAISTTPLQGTQEIDASGKVVAPGFIDLHTHSPTELGQYYQLFDGVTTALELEAGAYPVTEYGGQISDTPLINFGASVGYLNIRMRHKSGISLADATATPWPQTLQGWLNALRFLTSGADAALADTFKAPATEEDLAAMRAMLNAGIDDGALGIGLPLDYASEAINARELRGVFDVAAERKVTVFIHVRRGINGDPTGLREALATAEDTGASVHICHISHNAMRNTELFLAEIRAAKQQGVDVTTEVLPYNAGSAPISSAVFGRDWQTVFGISYADVEWAATGER
;
A
#
# COMPACT_ATOMS: atom_id res chain seq x y z
N MET A 1 -83.81 64.41 -46.08
CA MET A 1 -84.63 63.25 -45.70
C MET A 1 -83.63 62.19 -45.18
N SER A 2 -83.78 61.92 -44.10
CA SER A 2 -84.25 61.08 -43.03
C SER A 2 -83.13 60.68 -42.11
N LYS A 3 -83.39 60.99 -40.94
CA LYS A 3 -82.59 60.64 -39.68
C LYS A 3 -82.56 59.13 -39.45
N ARG A 4 -81.51 58.64 -38.85
CA ARG A 4 -81.65 57.65 -37.75
C ARG A 4 -80.44 57.70 -36.86
N ASN A 5 -80.67 58.01 -35.63
CA ASN A 5 -79.80 57.88 -34.47
C ASN A 5 -79.57 56.40 -34.19
N VAL A 6 -78.37 56.04 -33.88
CA VAL A 6 -78.06 54.81 -33.13
C VAL A 6 -77.13 55.15 -31.90
N VAL A 7 -77.68 54.83 -30.76
CA VAL A 7 -77.14 55.03 -29.39
C VAL A 7 -75.93 54.12 -29.20
N ALA A 8 -74.80 54.68 -28.80
CA ALA A 8 -73.65 53.94 -28.35
C ALA A 8 -73.82 53.52 -26.88
N SER A 9 -73.71 52.24 -26.58
CA SER A 9 -73.65 51.65 -25.25
C SER A 9 -72.21 51.56 -24.78
N PRO A 10 -71.84 51.93 -23.57
CA PRO A 10 -70.50 51.79 -23.08
C PRO A 10 -70.27 50.36 -22.58
N ARG A 11 -69.44 49.64 -23.20
CA ARG A 11 -68.95 48.38 -22.70
C ARG A 11 -67.68 48.61 -21.88
N GLY A 12 -67.76 48.27 -20.60
CA GLY A 12 -66.71 48.41 -19.65
C GLY A 12 -65.45 47.57 -20.00
N LEU A 13 -64.32 48.19 -19.86
CA LEU A 13 -63.01 47.52 -19.81
C LEU A 13 -62.93 46.71 -18.50
N LEU A 14 -63.03 45.41 -18.60
CA LEU A 14 -62.53 44.52 -17.54
C LEU A 14 -61.04 44.33 -17.78
N GLY A 15 -60.25 44.98 -16.93
CA GLY A 15 -58.81 44.72 -16.85
C GLY A 15 -58.55 43.34 -16.27
N ALA A 16 -58.15 42.40 -17.09
CA ALA A 16 -57.62 41.13 -16.64
C ALA A 16 -56.13 41.32 -16.20
N THR A 17 -55.93 41.52 -14.91
CA THR A 17 -54.60 41.48 -14.33
C THR A 17 -54.12 40.01 -14.26
N LEU A 18 -53.35 39.57 -15.26
CA LEU A 18 -52.72 38.26 -15.27
C LEU A 18 -51.53 38.31 -14.29
N ALA A 19 -51.77 37.88 -13.07
CA ALA A 19 -50.70 37.67 -12.10
C ALA A 19 -49.83 36.49 -12.56
N LEU A 20 -48.66 36.80 -13.13
CA LEU A 20 -47.64 35.84 -13.51
C LEU A 20 -47.00 35.34 -12.22
N LEU A 21 -47.50 34.25 -11.65
CA LEU A 21 -46.85 33.50 -10.59
C LEU A 21 -45.61 32.87 -11.18
N LEU A 22 -44.47 33.54 -11.03
CA LEU A 22 -43.15 32.96 -11.20
C LEU A 22 -42.95 31.91 -10.08
N PHE A 23 -43.37 30.67 -10.36
CA PHE A 23 -42.86 29.53 -9.64
C PHE A 23 -41.35 29.40 -9.99
N THR A 24 -40.50 30.00 -9.19
CA THR A 24 -39.09 29.58 -9.15
C THR A 24 -39.08 28.13 -8.66
N ALA A 25 -39.08 27.19 -9.59
CA ALA A 25 -38.72 25.83 -9.28
C ALA A 25 -37.29 25.87 -8.74
N THR A 26 -37.15 25.96 -7.43
CA THR A 26 -35.88 25.56 -6.78
C THR A 26 -35.68 24.12 -7.20
N ALA A 27 -34.76 23.89 -8.13
CA ALA A 27 -34.30 22.56 -8.42
C ALA A 27 -33.85 21.99 -7.06
N LEU A 28 -34.66 21.09 -6.50
CA LEU A 28 -34.28 20.32 -5.33
C LEU A 28 -32.98 19.60 -5.79
N ALA A 29 -31.84 20.09 -5.30
CA ALA A 29 -30.58 19.42 -5.51
C ALA A 29 -30.78 17.98 -5.05
N THR A 30 -30.46 17.03 -5.90
CA THR A 30 -30.54 15.60 -5.57
C THR A 30 -29.72 15.41 -4.29
N PRO A 31 -30.32 14.86 -3.22
CA PRO A 31 -29.59 14.67 -1.98
C PRO A 31 -28.36 13.78 -2.22
N TYR A 32 -27.28 14.04 -1.50
CA TYR A 32 -26.11 13.16 -1.52
C TYR A 32 -26.48 11.79 -0.93
N ASP A 33 -25.79 10.75 -1.33
CA ASP A 33 -26.00 9.42 -0.74
C ASP A 33 -25.59 9.44 0.73
N VAL A 34 -24.46 10.09 1.02
CA VAL A 34 -23.94 10.27 2.38
C VAL A 34 -23.49 11.72 2.56
N VAL A 35 -23.85 12.30 3.70
CA VAL A 35 -23.28 13.57 4.18
C VAL A 35 -22.52 13.32 5.47
N ILE A 36 -21.26 13.76 5.55
CA ILE A 36 -20.51 13.84 6.80
C ILE A 36 -20.58 15.30 7.26
N ALA A 37 -21.30 15.54 8.34
CA ALA A 37 -21.62 16.89 8.81
C ALA A 37 -20.72 17.33 9.98
N ASN A 38 -20.43 18.62 10.08
CA ASN A 38 -19.80 19.29 11.22
C ASN A 38 -18.37 18.81 11.57
N GLY A 39 -17.70 18.05 10.72
CA GLY A 39 -16.35 17.53 10.98
C GLY A 39 -15.26 18.55 10.75
N ARG A 40 -14.17 18.50 11.53
CA ARG A 40 -12.93 19.18 11.18
C ARG A 40 -12.28 18.46 10.01
N VAL A 41 -12.50 18.98 8.81
CA VAL A 41 -11.92 18.40 7.59
C VAL A 41 -10.46 18.81 7.47
N MET A 42 -9.57 17.82 7.42
CA MET A 42 -8.15 18.00 7.19
C MET A 42 -7.82 17.39 5.83
N ASP A 43 -7.41 18.23 4.89
CA ASP A 43 -6.98 17.78 3.55
C ASP A 43 -5.54 18.21 3.31
N PRO A 44 -4.58 17.28 3.33
CA PRO A 44 -3.17 17.59 3.17
C PRO A 44 -2.81 18.10 1.76
N GLU A 45 -3.60 17.76 0.75
CA GLU A 45 -3.33 18.22 -0.63
C GLU A 45 -3.62 19.71 -0.79
N THR A 46 -4.74 20.19 -0.26
CA THR A 46 -5.13 21.59 -0.38
C THR A 46 -4.71 22.45 0.81
N GLY A 47 -4.26 21.83 1.90
CA GLY A 47 -3.99 22.49 3.17
C GLY A 47 -5.25 22.93 3.92
N LEU A 48 -6.44 22.43 3.55
CA LEU A 48 -7.68 22.72 4.25
C LEU A 48 -7.63 22.10 5.65
N ASP A 49 -7.88 22.93 6.68
CA ASP A 49 -8.09 22.52 8.07
C ASP A 49 -9.19 23.37 8.68
N ALA A 50 -10.45 22.92 8.55
CA ALA A 50 -11.60 23.69 9.04
C ALA A 50 -12.85 22.81 9.16
N ILE A 51 -13.84 23.30 9.95
CA ILE A 51 -15.14 22.66 10.03
C ILE A 51 -15.85 22.77 8.68
N ARG A 52 -16.26 21.60 8.13
CA ARG A 52 -16.94 21.48 6.84
C ARG A 52 -18.00 20.37 6.89
N HIS A 53 -18.81 20.38 5.83
CA HIS A 53 -19.74 19.30 5.50
C HIS A 53 -19.27 18.67 4.19
N ILE A 54 -19.23 17.34 4.12
CA ILE A 54 -18.83 16.59 2.95
C ILE A 54 -20.02 15.87 2.37
N GLY A 55 -20.29 16.11 1.08
CA GLY A 55 -21.33 15.41 0.32
C GLY A 55 -20.74 14.38 -0.61
N ILE A 56 -21.18 13.12 -0.47
CA ILE A 56 -20.70 11.96 -1.25
C ILE A 56 -21.86 11.43 -2.08
N SER A 57 -21.61 11.17 -3.37
CA SER A 57 -22.54 10.45 -4.26
C SER A 57 -21.79 9.35 -4.98
N GLY A 58 -22.30 8.13 -4.87
CA GLY A 58 -21.63 6.92 -5.30
C GLY A 58 -20.26 6.77 -4.63
N ARG A 59 -19.22 6.74 -5.43
CA ARG A 59 -17.82 6.57 -4.95
C ARG A 59 -17.02 7.88 -4.95
N THR A 60 -17.69 9.04 -5.00
CA THR A 60 -17.01 10.32 -5.22
C THR A 60 -17.46 11.36 -4.21
N ILE A 61 -16.51 12.08 -3.62
CA ILE A 61 -16.77 13.33 -2.90
C ILE A 61 -17.20 14.37 -3.93
N LYS A 62 -18.43 14.86 -3.83
CA LYS A 62 -19.02 15.84 -4.76
C LYS A 62 -18.98 17.26 -4.22
N ALA A 63 -18.95 17.42 -2.89
CA ALA A 63 -18.89 18.73 -2.27
C ALA A 63 -18.12 18.69 -0.95
N ILE A 64 -17.36 19.77 -0.69
CA ILE A 64 -16.84 20.14 0.63
C ILE A 64 -17.37 21.55 0.89
N SER A 65 -18.30 21.70 1.83
CA SER A 65 -19.13 22.91 1.98
C SER A 65 -18.96 23.57 3.36
N THR A 66 -19.09 24.88 3.39
CA THR A 66 -19.25 25.66 4.62
C THR A 66 -20.68 25.69 5.13
N THR A 67 -21.64 25.38 4.25
CA THR A 67 -23.07 25.34 4.60
C THR A 67 -23.56 23.91 4.69
N PRO A 68 -24.56 23.62 5.53
CA PRO A 68 -25.11 22.27 5.64
C PRO A 68 -25.55 21.71 4.30
N LEU A 69 -25.31 20.43 4.10
CA LEU A 69 -25.72 19.64 2.95
C LEU A 69 -26.85 18.70 3.36
N GLN A 70 -27.60 18.19 2.37
CA GLN A 70 -28.66 17.20 2.60
C GLN A 70 -28.25 15.87 1.95
N GLY A 71 -28.38 14.78 2.70
CA GLY A 71 -28.06 13.43 2.26
C GLY A 71 -29.13 12.42 2.65
N THR A 72 -29.11 11.28 1.99
CA THR A 72 -29.95 10.14 2.36
C THR A 72 -29.52 9.57 3.72
N GLN A 73 -28.20 9.52 3.94
CA GLN A 73 -27.59 9.20 5.23
C GLN A 73 -26.77 10.40 5.70
N GLU A 74 -26.94 10.76 6.95
CA GLU A 74 -26.14 11.81 7.58
C GLU A 74 -25.35 11.25 8.77
N ILE A 75 -24.05 11.58 8.80
CA ILE A 75 -23.12 11.21 9.86
C ILE A 75 -22.67 12.50 10.55
N ASP A 76 -23.06 12.71 11.79
CA ASP A 76 -22.57 13.84 12.57
C ASP A 76 -21.14 13.56 13.05
N ALA A 77 -20.19 14.33 12.54
CA ALA A 77 -18.78 14.29 12.88
C ALA A 77 -18.37 15.44 13.81
N SER A 78 -19.32 16.02 14.56
CA SER A 78 -19.04 17.08 15.54
C SER A 78 -17.95 16.65 16.51
N GLY A 79 -16.91 17.49 16.66
CA GLY A 79 -15.76 17.21 17.52
C GLY A 79 -14.78 16.14 17.00
N LYS A 80 -14.99 15.63 15.79
CA LYS A 80 -14.11 14.64 15.15
C LYS A 80 -13.35 15.26 13.99
N VAL A 81 -12.21 14.63 13.68
CA VAL A 81 -11.45 14.88 12.45
C VAL A 81 -12.00 14.02 11.32
N VAL A 82 -12.15 14.61 10.16
CA VAL A 82 -12.47 13.92 8.90
C VAL A 82 -11.32 14.16 7.95
N ALA A 83 -10.61 13.09 7.60
CA ALA A 83 -9.44 13.12 6.72
C ALA A 83 -9.56 12.03 5.64
N PRO A 84 -8.76 12.09 4.56
CA PRO A 84 -8.60 10.95 3.67
C PRO A 84 -8.20 9.70 4.47
N GLY A 85 -8.70 8.53 4.08
CA GLY A 85 -8.27 7.27 4.67
C GLY A 85 -6.79 7.02 4.40
N PHE A 86 -6.11 6.41 5.35
CA PHE A 86 -4.68 6.11 5.21
C PHE A 86 -4.44 5.05 4.13
N ILE A 87 -3.32 5.21 3.41
CA ILE A 87 -2.79 4.20 2.51
C ILE A 87 -1.56 3.61 3.19
N ASP A 88 -1.69 2.37 3.66
CA ASP A 88 -0.59 1.61 4.23
C ASP A 88 0.19 0.95 3.09
N LEU A 89 1.45 1.33 2.92
CA LEU A 89 2.32 0.82 1.85
C LEU A 89 3.06 -0.46 2.25
N HIS A 90 2.97 -0.85 3.53
CA HIS A 90 3.83 -1.87 4.09
C HIS A 90 3.06 -2.78 5.05
N THR A 91 2.27 -3.68 4.51
CA THR A 91 1.51 -4.65 5.30
C THR A 91 1.86 -6.08 4.89
N HIS A 92 1.93 -6.98 5.89
CA HIS A 92 2.13 -8.42 5.66
C HIS A 92 0.90 -9.24 6.11
N SER A 93 -0.29 -8.63 6.13
CA SER A 93 -1.50 -9.24 6.66
C SER A 93 -2.65 -9.28 5.63
N PRO A 94 -2.48 -10.01 4.49
CA PRO A 94 -3.49 -10.09 3.45
C PRO A 94 -4.63 -11.05 3.84
N THR A 95 -5.26 -10.80 5.00
CA THR A 95 -6.33 -11.61 5.55
C THR A 95 -7.53 -10.74 5.92
N GLU A 96 -8.72 -11.34 6.02
CA GLU A 96 -9.92 -10.62 6.45
C GLU A 96 -9.74 -10.01 7.85
N LEU A 97 -9.11 -10.74 8.77
CA LEU A 97 -8.81 -10.22 10.12
C LEU A 97 -7.82 -9.05 10.07
N GLY A 98 -6.79 -9.13 9.22
CA GLY A 98 -5.85 -8.04 9.00
C GLY A 98 -6.55 -6.78 8.51
N GLN A 99 -7.42 -6.89 7.50
CA GLN A 99 -8.21 -5.78 6.99
C GLN A 99 -9.14 -5.18 8.06
N TYR A 100 -9.70 -6.02 8.92
CA TYR A 100 -10.55 -5.56 10.01
C TYR A 100 -9.78 -4.63 10.96
N TYR A 101 -8.60 -5.01 11.42
CA TYR A 101 -7.78 -4.16 12.29
C TYR A 101 -7.30 -2.89 11.58
N GLN A 102 -6.84 -3.00 10.34
CA GLN A 102 -6.41 -1.86 9.55
C GLN A 102 -7.52 -0.82 9.35
N LEU A 103 -8.76 -1.28 9.09
CA LEU A 103 -9.91 -0.38 8.96
C LEU A 103 -10.17 0.42 10.25
N PHE A 104 -10.04 -0.22 11.43
CA PHE A 104 -10.20 0.46 12.73
C PHE A 104 -9.08 1.48 13.01
N ASP A 105 -7.91 1.31 12.41
CA ASP A 105 -6.81 2.28 12.45
C ASP A 105 -6.96 3.39 11.37
N GLY A 106 -8.05 3.36 10.60
CA GLY A 106 -8.35 4.35 9.56
C GLY A 106 -7.67 4.09 8.22
N VAL A 107 -7.09 2.90 8.03
CA VAL A 107 -6.56 2.47 6.73
C VAL A 107 -7.70 2.12 5.79
N THR A 108 -7.66 2.65 4.57
CA THR A 108 -8.64 2.37 3.51
C THR A 108 -8.02 1.67 2.31
N THR A 109 -6.69 1.61 2.26
CA THR A 109 -5.93 0.88 1.26
C THR A 109 -4.70 0.28 1.93
N ALA A 110 -4.52 -1.02 1.85
CA ALA A 110 -3.38 -1.74 2.41
C ALA A 110 -2.62 -2.50 1.32
N LEU A 111 -1.33 -2.22 1.20
CA LEU A 111 -0.50 -2.71 0.12
C LEU A 111 0.69 -3.52 0.65
N GLU A 112 0.89 -4.69 0.07
CA GLU A 112 2.06 -5.54 0.31
C GLU A 112 3.15 -5.20 -0.72
N LEU A 113 3.92 -4.15 -0.45
CA LEU A 113 4.89 -3.68 -1.44
C LEU A 113 6.31 -4.19 -1.21
N GLU A 114 6.72 -4.45 0.04
CA GLU A 114 8.07 -4.91 0.35
C GLU A 114 8.31 -6.37 -0.04
N ALA A 115 7.55 -7.30 0.54
CA ALA A 115 7.72 -8.72 0.25
C ALA A 115 7.05 -9.11 -1.06
N GLY A 116 5.96 -8.44 -1.39
CA GLY A 116 5.17 -8.70 -2.57
C GLY A 116 4.55 -10.11 -2.59
N ALA A 117 4.06 -10.50 -3.76
CA ALA A 117 3.48 -11.81 -3.99
C ALA A 117 3.97 -12.43 -5.30
N TYR A 118 3.96 -13.76 -5.38
CA TYR A 118 4.14 -14.49 -6.65
C TYR A 118 3.48 -15.87 -6.57
N PRO A 119 2.53 -16.20 -7.47
CA PRO A 119 1.93 -15.31 -8.47
C PRO A 119 1.15 -14.14 -7.85
N VAL A 120 1.19 -12.98 -8.50
CA VAL A 120 0.51 -11.77 -8.01
C VAL A 120 -1.01 -11.95 -7.97
N THR A 121 -1.54 -12.69 -8.93
CA THR A 121 -2.98 -13.00 -9.06
C THR A 121 -3.54 -13.82 -7.90
N GLU A 122 -2.68 -14.46 -7.12
CA GLU A 122 -3.10 -15.24 -5.92
C GLU A 122 -3.08 -14.38 -4.64
N TYR A 123 -2.58 -13.14 -4.70
CA TYR A 123 -2.56 -12.26 -3.55
C TYR A 123 -3.98 -11.90 -3.11
N GLY A 124 -4.21 -11.99 -1.82
CA GLY A 124 -5.54 -11.72 -1.26
C GLY A 124 -6.51 -12.92 -1.28
N GLY A 125 -6.05 -14.12 -1.66
CA GLY A 125 -6.89 -15.34 -1.65
C GLY A 125 -7.48 -15.72 -0.27
N GLN A 126 -7.01 -15.08 0.82
CA GLN A 126 -7.57 -15.19 2.17
C GLN A 126 -8.45 -13.98 2.56
N ILE A 127 -8.67 -13.07 1.63
CA ILE A 127 -9.57 -11.93 1.80
C ILE A 127 -10.92 -12.34 1.20
N SER A 128 -12.00 -11.90 1.84
CA SER A 128 -13.36 -12.22 1.36
C SER A 128 -13.63 -11.57 -0.01
N ASP A 129 -14.63 -12.09 -0.74
CA ASP A 129 -15.09 -11.52 -2.02
C ASP A 129 -15.59 -10.07 -1.88
N THR A 130 -15.85 -9.63 -0.65
CA THR A 130 -16.22 -8.25 -0.32
C THR A 130 -15.19 -7.66 0.65
N PRO A 131 -14.03 -7.22 0.15
CA PRO A 131 -12.98 -6.70 0.99
C PRO A 131 -13.42 -5.44 1.75
N LEU A 132 -12.99 -5.30 3.00
CA LEU A 132 -13.31 -4.15 3.84
C LEU A 132 -12.57 -2.88 3.40
N ILE A 133 -11.37 -3.06 2.84
CA ILE A 133 -10.48 -1.99 2.34
C ILE A 133 -9.90 -2.39 1.00
N ASN A 134 -9.39 -1.44 0.23
CA ASN A 134 -8.63 -1.76 -0.98
C ASN A 134 -7.33 -2.46 -0.62
N PHE A 135 -6.87 -3.35 -1.49
CA PHE A 135 -5.61 -4.07 -1.31
C PHE A 135 -4.89 -4.28 -2.64
N GLY A 136 -3.60 -4.58 -2.57
CA GLY A 136 -2.76 -4.87 -3.72
C GLY A 136 -1.35 -5.28 -3.29
N ALA A 137 -0.55 -5.74 -4.24
CA ALA A 137 0.81 -6.17 -3.98
C ALA A 137 1.77 -5.76 -5.11
N SER A 138 3.04 -5.69 -4.78
CA SER A 138 4.15 -5.76 -5.73
C SER A 138 4.39 -7.20 -6.16
N VAL A 139 5.17 -7.42 -7.23
CA VAL A 139 5.72 -8.74 -7.52
C VAL A 139 6.92 -9.01 -6.61
N GLY A 140 6.84 -10.08 -5.81
CA GLY A 140 7.84 -10.40 -4.80
C GLY A 140 9.06 -11.10 -5.40
N TYR A 141 10.23 -10.44 -5.42
CA TYR A 141 11.43 -11.03 -6.00
C TYR A 141 11.93 -12.26 -5.23
N LEU A 142 11.89 -12.25 -3.89
CA LEU A 142 12.24 -13.45 -3.12
C LEU A 142 11.26 -14.59 -3.35
N ASN A 143 9.98 -14.30 -3.55
CA ASN A 143 8.97 -15.32 -3.90
C ASN A 143 9.31 -15.97 -5.26
N ILE A 144 9.70 -15.16 -6.25
CA ILE A 144 10.19 -15.65 -7.53
C ILE A 144 11.43 -16.52 -7.35
N ARG A 145 12.42 -16.02 -6.59
CA ARG A 145 13.67 -16.73 -6.35
C ARG A 145 13.45 -18.08 -5.65
N MET A 146 12.60 -18.12 -4.63
CA MET A 146 12.21 -19.36 -3.97
C MET A 146 11.53 -20.33 -4.94
N ARG A 147 10.53 -19.84 -5.67
CA ARG A 147 9.79 -20.67 -6.63
C ARG A 147 10.71 -21.25 -7.72
N HIS A 148 11.62 -20.43 -8.23
CA HIS A 148 12.54 -20.85 -9.30
C HIS A 148 13.60 -21.84 -8.81
N LYS A 149 14.28 -21.52 -7.70
CA LYS A 149 15.43 -22.33 -7.22
C LYS A 149 15.01 -23.56 -6.42
N SER A 150 13.93 -23.51 -5.67
CA SER A 150 13.51 -24.63 -4.80
C SER A 150 12.19 -25.28 -5.20
N GLY A 151 11.42 -24.66 -6.10
CA GLY A 151 10.05 -25.09 -6.42
C GLY A 151 9.03 -24.86 -5.30
N ILE A 152 9.42 -24.15 -4.23
CA ILE A 152 8.62 -23.91 -3.03
C ILE A 152 8.05 -22.51 -3.11
N SER A 153 6.77 -22.32 -2.71
CA SER A 153 6.20 -20.99 -2.51
C SER A 153 6.48 -20.49 -1.08
N LEU A 154 6.40 -19.17 -0.86
CA LEU A 154 6.51 -18.59 0.48
C LEU A 154 5.40 -19.13 1.40
N ALA A 155 4.19 -19.34 0.87
CA ALA A 155 3.08 -19.93 1.61
C ALA A 155 3.39 -21.35 2.08
N ASP A 156 4.05 -22.16 1.23
CA ASP A 156 4.49 -23.51 1.61
C ASP A 156 5.57 -23.47 2.69
N ALA A 157 6.52 -22.54 2.56
CA ALA A 157 7.65 -22.37 3.50
C ALA A 157 7.21 -21.85 4.88
N THR A 158 6.13 -21.07 4.93
CA THR A 158 5.58 -20.49 6.17
C THR A 158 4.40 -21.28 6.73
N ALA A 159 3.97 -22.36 6.05
CA ALA A 159 2.93 -23.24 6.55
C ALA A 159 3.29 -23.77 7.95
N THR A 160 2.30 -23.84 8.83
CA THR A 160 2.51 -24.30 10.21
C THR A 160 3.14 -25.69 10.24
N PRO A 161 4.10 -25.96 11.12
CA PRO A 161 4.84 -27.24 11.18
C PRO A 161 3.98 -28.47 11.49
N TRP A 162 2.74 -28.27 11.89
CA TRP A 162 1.78 -29.34 12.16
C TRP A 162 0.58 -29.25 11.22
N PRO A 163 0.60 -29.99 10.12
CA PRO A 163 -0.49 -29.99 9.16
C PRO A 163 -1.81 -30.48 9.79
N GLN A 164 -2.85 -29.68 9.65
CA GLN A 164 -4.18 -29.97 10.17
C GLN A 164 -5.00 -30.89 9.23
N THR A 165 -4.50 -31.12 8.02
CA THR A 165 -5.18 -31.90 6.97
C THR A 165 -4.28 -32.98 6.41
N LEU A 166 -4.87 -34.05 5.82
CA LEU A 166 -4.12 -35.07 5.11
C LEU A 166 -3.25 -34.51 4.00
N GLN A 167 -3.76 -33.52 3.26
CA GLN A 167 -2.98 -32.84 2.21
C GLN A 167 -1.79 -32.06 2.79
N GLY A 168 -1.97 -31.41 3.92
CA GLY A 168 -0.87 -30.76 4.63
C GLY A 168 0.21 -31.76 5.06
N TRP A 169 -0.16 -32.94 5.57
CA TRP A 169 0.79 -34.01 5.89
C TRP A 169 1.52 -34.54 4.67
N LEU A 170 0.84 -34.70 3.54
CA LEU A 170 1.48 -35.10 2.28
C LEU A 170 2.46 -34.06 1.78
N ASN A 171 2.14 -32.78 1.92
CA ASN A 171 3.03 -31.66 1.57
C ASN A 171 4.26 -31.62 2.50
N ALA A 172 4.06 -31.79 3.81
CA ALA A 172 5.15 -31.86 4.79
C ALA A 172 6.09 -33.05 4.51
N LEU A 173 5.52 -34.23 4.20
CA LEU A 173 6.30 -35.42 3.85
C LEU A 173 7.08 -35.19 2.53
N ARG A 174 6.45 -34.57 1.56
CA ARG A 174 7.09 -34.19 0.29
C ARG A 174 8.23 -33.20 0.53
N PHE A 175 8.03 -32.22 1.38
CA PHE A 175 9.06 -31.27 1.81
C PHE A 175 10.26 -32.00 2.44
N LEU A 176 10.03 -32.87 3.43
CA LEU A 176 11.07 -33.62 4.13
C LEU A 176 11.83 -34.62 3.25
N THR A 177 11.19 -35.15 2.20
CA THR A 177 11.78 -36.19 1.34
C THR A 177 12.39 -35.65 0.06
N SER A 178 12.16 -34.39 -0.31
CA SER A 178 12.56 -33.78 -1.58
C SER A 178 13.92 -33.10 -1.56
N GLY A 179 14.61 -33.04 -0.41
CA GLY A 179 15.79 -32.19 -0.27
C GLY A 179 15.46 -30.69 -0.27
N ALA A 180 14.21 -30.34 -0.02
CA ALA A 180 13.72 -28.98 -0.05
C ALA A 180 14.44 -28.04 0.92
N ASP A 181 14.91 -28.56 2.06
CA ASP A 181 15.73 -27.80 3.01
C ASP A 181 17.03 -27.29 2.37
N ALA A 182 17.72 -28.14 1.59
CA ALA A 182 18.93 -27.75 0.88
C ALA A 182 18.61 -26.75 -0.24
N ALA A 183 17.56 -27.00 -1.03
CA ALA A 183 17.12 -26.10 -2.09
C ALA A 183 16.62 -24.74 -1.54
N LEU A 184 15.95 -24.75 -0.39
CA LEU A 184 15.55 -23.53 0.29
C LEU A 184 16.76 -22.77 0.83
N ALA A 185 17.76 -23.47 1.39
CA ALA A 185 19.02 -22.88 1.81
C ALA A 185 19.76 -22.23 0.62
N ASP A 186 19.77 -22.88 -0.55
CA ASP A 186 20.37 -22.35 -1.78
C ASP A 186 19.68 -21.06 -2.25
N THR A 187 18.38 -20.95 -2.03
CA THR A 187 17.63 -19.72 -2.33
C THR A 187 18.21 -18.49 -1.62
N PHE A 188 18.67 -18.65 -0.38
CA PHE A 188 19.16 -17.56 0.47
C PHE A 188 20.69 -17.45 0.53
N LYS A 189 21.45 -18.45 0.04
CA LYS A 189 22.92 -18.51 0.16
C LYS A 189 23.65 -18.63 -1.15
N ALA A 190 23.07 -19.30 -2.17
CA ALA A 190 23.76 -19.52 -3.43
C ALA A 190 23.49 -18.38 -4.43
N PRO A 191 24.51 -17.81 -5.08
CA PRO A 191 24.33 -16.86 -6.18
C PRO A 191 23.48 -17.44 -7.32
N ALA A 192 22.78 -16.57 -8.04
CA ALA A 192 22.07 -16.95 -9.26
C ALA A 192 23.04 -17.14 -10.43
N THR A 193 22.79 -18.16 -11.25
CA THR A 193 23.44 -18.35 -12.55
C THR A 193 22.84 -17.42 -13.60
N GLU A 194 23.44 -17.35 -14.80
CA GLU A 194 22.90 -16.58 -15.92
C GLU A 194 21.51 -17.08 -16.33
N GLU A 195 21.32 -18.39 -16.32
CA GLU A 195 20.03 -19.02 -16.63
C GLU A 195 18.99 -18.68 -15.58
N ASP A 196 19.34 -18.72 -14.28
CA ASP A 196 18.47 -18.28 -13.19
C ASP A 196 18.06 -16.83 -13.38
N LEU A 197 19.02 -15.93 -13.66
CA LEU A 197 18.75 -14.50 -13.87
C LEU A 197 17.78 -14.26 -15.03
N ALA A 198 17.98 -14.97 -16.16
CA ALA A 198 17.10 -14.86 -17.32
C ALA A 198 15.68 -15.36 -17.00
N ALA A 199 15.56 -16.49 -16.31
CA ALA A 199 14.28 -17.05 -15.91
C ALA A 199 13.54 -16.13 -14.92
N MET A 200 14.22 -15.67 -13.86
CA MET A 200 13.63 -14.79 -12.86
C MET A 200 13.25 -13.42 -13.43
N ARG A 201 14.01 -12.90 -14.40
CA ARG A 201 13.62 -11.70 -15.16
C ARG A 201 12.31 -11.89 -15.93
N ALA A 202 12.13 -13.05 -16.58
CA ALA A 202 10.87 -13.35 -17.26
C ALA A 202 9.69 -13.44 -16.28
N MET A 203 9.92 -14.06 -15.12
CA MET A 203 8.91 -14.14 -14.05
C MET A 203 8.55 -12.77 -13.47
N LEU A 204 9.54 -11.87 -13.29
CA LEU A 204 9.27 -10.48 -12.88
C LEU A 204 8.37 -9.76 -13.87
N ASN A 205 8.70 -9.85 -15.17
CA ASN A 205 7.88 -9.22 -16.21
C ASN A 205 6.46 -9.77 -16.23
N ALA A 206 6.30 -11.09 -16.11
CA ALA A 206 4.97 -11.71 -16.03
C ALA A 206 4.18 -11.20 -14.82
N GLY A 207 4.78 -11.11 -13.63
CA GLY A 207 4.11 -10.57 -12.45
C GLY A 207 3.70 -9.10 -12.59
N ILE A 208 4.50 -8.29 -13.30
CA ILE A 208 4.12 -6.90 -13.62
C ILE A 208 2.94 -6.87 -14.62
N ASP A 209 2.96 -7.76 -15.63
CA ASP A 209 1.84 -7.89 -16.59
C ASP A 209 0.55 -8.36 -15.91
N ASP A 210 0.66 -9.16 -14.85
CA ASP A 210 -0.46 -9.60 -14.00
C ASP A 210 -1.01 -8.49 -13.08
N GLY A 211 -0.45 -7.28 -13.12
CA GLY A 211 -0.95 -6.10 -12.42
C GLY A 211 -0.24 -5.77 -11.12
N ALA A 212 0.99 -6.26 -10.90
CA ALA A 212 1.80 -5.86 -9.75
C ALA A 212 2.03 -4.34 -9.72
N LEU A 213 1.99 -3.76 -8.51
CA LEU A 213 2.17 -2.33 -8.28
C LEU A 213 3.64 -1.88 -8.30
N GLY A 214 4.57 -2.82 -8.51
CA GLY A 214 6.00 -2.61 -8.52
C GLY A 214 6.73 -3.90 -8.22
N ILE A 215 8.01 -3.81 -7.80
CA ILE A 215 8.84 -4.97 -7.45
C ILE A 215 9.18 -4.89 -5.97
N GLY A 216 8.80 -5.90 -5.20
CA GLY A 216 9.16 -6.04 -3.79
C GLY A 216 10.49 -6.80 -3.64
N LEU A 217 11.41 -6.23 -2.87
CA LEU A 217 12.75 -6.80 -2.69
C LEU A 217 13.23 -6.71 -1.23
N PRO A 218 12.88 -7.66 -0.37
CA PRO A 218 13.43 -7.75 0.97
C PRO A 218 14.88 -8.29 0.94
N LEU A 219 15.80 -7.44 0.45
CA LEU A 219 17.17 -7.79 0.10
C LEU A 219 18.00 -8.27 1.31
N ASP A 220 17.75 -7.71 2.49
CA ASP A 220 18.49 -8.06 3.72
C ASP A 220 18.43 -9.56 4.04
N TYR A 221 17.28 -10.20 3.77
CA TYR A 221 17.07 -11.63 4.04
C TYR A 221 17.85 -12.55 3.10
N ALA A 222 18.26 -12.05 1.94
CA ALA A 222 19.04 -12.81 0.93
C ALA A 222 20.41 -12.15 0.66
N SER A 223 20.97 -11.46 1.64
CA SER A 223 22.22 -10.70 1.50
C SER A 223 23.39 -11.52 1.03
N GLU A 224 23.48 -12.81 1.39
CA GLU A 224 24.55 -13.70 0.98
C GLU A 224 24.40 -14.18 -0.47
N ALA A 225 23.17 -14.30 -0.96
CA ALA A 225 22.86 -14.89 -2.25
C ALA A 225 22.79 -13.86 -3.39
N ILE A 226 22.16 -12.72 -3.15
CA ILE A 226 21.93 -11.70 -4.17
C ILE A 226 23.16 -10.81 -4.26
N ASN A 227 23.93 -10.96 -5.31
CA ASN A 227 25.10 -10.11 -5.58
C ASN A 227 24.69 -8.83 -6.34
N ALA A 228 25.66 -7.93 -6.56
CA ALA A 228 25.42 -6.64 -7.23
C ALA A 228 24.87 -6.80 -8.66
N ARG A 229 25.22 -7.86 -9.37
CA ARG A 229 24.72 -8.14 -10.72
C ARG A 229 23.25 -8.52 -10.70
N GLU A 230 22.85 -9.40 -9.80
CA GLU A 230 21.46 -9.80 -9.62
C GLU A 230 20.60 -8.61 -9.16
N LEU A 231 21.09 -7.84 -8.18
CA LEU A 231 20.44 -6.60 -7.74
C LEU A 231 20.22 -5.65 -8.91
N ARG A 232 21.26 -5.38 -9.71
CA ARG A 232 21.14 -4.53 -10.89
C ARG A 232 20.09 -5.05 -11.86
N GLY A 233 20.04 -6.35 -12.11
CA GLY A 233 19.04 -6.97 -13.01
C GLY A 233 17.60 -6.72 -12.59
N VAL A 234 17.31 -6.65 -11.28
CA VAL A 234 15.99 -6.28 -10.75
C VAL A 234 15.67 -4.81 -11.04
N PHE A 235 16.65 -3.91 -10.82
CA PHE A 235 16.49 -2.48 -11.08
C PHE A 235 16.38 -2.18 -12.58
N ASP A 236 17.11 -2.90 -13.44
CA ASP A 236 16.98 -2.78 -14.90
C ASP A 236 15.55 -3.09 -15.35
N VAL A 237 14.92 -4.14 -14.81
CA VAL A 237 13.50 -4.46 -15.09
C VAL A 237 12.59 -3.32 -14.61
N ALA A 238 12.82 -2.81 -13.42
CA ALA A 238 12.01 -1.71 -12.89
C ALA A 238 12.09 -0.45 -13.76
N ALA A 239 13.29 -0.08 -14.21
CA ALA A 239 13.52 1.06 -15.10
C ALA A 239 12.81 0.88 -16.45
N GLU A 240 12.98 -0.29 -17.10
CA GLU A 240 12.35 -0.62 -18.38
C GLU A 240 10.82 -0.61 -18.30
N ARG A 241 10.27 -1.16 -17.21
CA ARG A 241 8.83 -1.26 -16.99
C ARG A 241 8.22 0.00 -16.36
N LYS A 242 9.05 0.95 -15.93
CA LYS A 242 8.66 2.19 -15.24
C LYS A 242 7.83 1.91 -13.98
N VAL A 243 8.30 0.98 -13.18
CA VAL A 243 7.73 0.62 -11.88
C VAL A 243 8.74 0.87 -10.76
N THR A 244 8.27 1.00 -9.53
CA THR A 244 9.13 1.25 -8.36
C THR A 244 9.66 -0.05 -7.78
N VAL A 245 10.92 -0.06 -7.34
CA VAL A 245 11.48 -1.10 -6.48
C VAL A 245 11.25 -0.72 -5.03
N PHE A 246 10.48 -1.51 -4.29
CA PHE A 246 10.28 -1.38 -2.85
C PHE A 246 11.30 -2.27 -2.15
N ILE A 247 12.29 -1.66 -1.49
CA ILE A 247 13.45 -2.40 -1.02
C ILE A 247 13.67 -2.29 0.50
N HIS A 248 13.76 -3.45 1.15
CA HIS A 248 14.42 -3.58 2.44
C HIS A 248 15.93 -3.70 2.17
N VAL A 249 16.64 -2.62 2.35
CA VAL A 249 18.08 -2.57 2.08
C VAL A 249 18.87 -3.51 2.99
N ARG A 250 20.05 -3.94 2.57
CA ARG A 250 20.97 -4.68 3.43
C ARG A 250 21.24 -3.88 4.70
N ARG A 251 21.14 -4.53 5.82
CA ARG A 251 21.33 -3.91 7.12
C ARG A 251 22.80 -3.97 7.51
N GLY A 252 23.40 -2.81 7.70
CA GLY A 252 24.74 -2.68 8.23
C GLY A 252 24.78 -2.71 9.76
N ILE A 253 25.95 -2.91 10.34
CA ILE A 253 26.17 -2.92 11.80
C ILE A 253 25.81 -1.55 12.38
N ASN A 254 24.95 -1.53 13.41
CA ASN A 254 24.51 -0.31 14.10
C ASN A 254 23.97 0.79 13.19
N GLY A 255 23.25 0.41 12.11
CA GLY A 255 22.71 1.36 11.15
C GLY A 255 23.78 1.99 10.27
N ASP A 256 24.79 1.25 9.85
CA ASP A 256 25.71 1.66 8.80
C ASP A 256 24.96 1.83 7.47
N PRO A 257 25.15 2.93 6.72
CA PRO A 257 24.37 3.24 5.53
C PRO A 257 24.84 2.53 4.25
N THR A 258 25.78 1.60 4.31
CA THR A 258 26.34 0.96 3.10
C THR A 258 25.28 0.32 2.21
N GLY A 259 24.32 -0.41 2.81
CA GLY A 259 23.23 -1.02 2.05
C GLY A 259 22.24 0.00 1.45
N LEU A 260 22.02 1.13 2.12
CA LEU A 260 21.26 2.24 1.54
C LEU A 260 22.00 2.83 0.33
N ARG A 261 23.29 3.08 0.46
CA ARG A 261 24.12 3.62 -0.63
C ARG A 261 24.17 2.67 -1.82
N GLU A 262 24.25 1.34 -1.60
CA GLU A 262 24.15 0.32 -2.65
C GLU A 262 22.86 0.47 -3.44
N ALA A 263 21.72 0.59 -2.76
CA ALA A 263 20.42 0.74 -3.41
C ALA A 263 20.29 2.07 -4.17
N LEU A 264 20.75 3.18 -3.57
CA LEU A 264 20.71 4.50 -4.20
C LEU A 264 21.61 4.58 -5.44
N ALA A 265 22.83 4.04 -5.37
CA ALA A 265 23.76 3.97 -6.50
C ALA A 265 23.20 3.10 -7.63
N THR A 266 22.56 1.97 -7.29
CA THR A 266 21.93 1.09 -8.30
C THR A 266 20.76 1.79 -8.97
N ALA A 267 19.96 2.56 -8.22
CA ALA A 267 18.86 3.36 -8.77
C ALA A 267 19.37 4.48 -9.68
N GLU A 268 20.44 5.18 -9.28
CA GLU A 268 21.11 6.19 -10.11
C GLU A 268 21.61 5.62 -11.43
N ASP A 269 22.34 4.51 -11.36
CA ASP A 269 22.95 3.84 -12.52
C ASP A 269 21.93 3.30 -13.53
N THR A 270 20.74 2.88 -13.06
CA THR A 270 19.69 2.28 -13.91
C THR A 270 18.59 3.26 -14.30
N GLY A 271 18.43 4.36 -13.55
CA GLY A 271 17.32 5.28 -13.68
C GLY A 271 15.99 4.73 -13.12
N ALA A 272 16.03 3.68 -12.31
CA ALA A 272 14.83 3.11 -11.68
C ALA A 272 14.36 3.97 -10.51
N SER A 273 13.03 4.05 -10.33
CA SER A 273 12.43 4.58 -9.09
C SER A 273 12.63 3.59 -7.95
N VAL A 274 13.01 4.07 -6.77
CA VAL A 274 13.23 3.24 -5.58
C VAL A 274 12.50 3.78 -4.36
N HIS A 275 11.89 2.89 -3.60
CA HIS A 275 11.28 3.19 -2.30
C HIS A 275 12.04 2.43 -1.21
N ILE A 276 12.66 3.17 -0.28
CA ILE A 276 13.38 2.58 0.85
C ILE A 276 12.39 2.29 1.96
N CYS A 277 12.14 1.01 2.21
CA CYS A 277 11.18 0.56 3.21
C CYS A 277 11.66 0.87 4.63
N HIS A 278 10.71 1.19 5.53
CA HIS A 278 10.89 1.33 7.00
C HIS A 278 12.27 1.86 7.42
N ILE A 279 12.64 3.04 6.94
CA ILE A 279 13.97 3.64 7.10
C ILE A 279 14.48 3.60 8.56
N SER A 280 13.62 3.79 9.55
CA SER A 280 13.97 3.76 10.97
C SER A 280 14.49 2.39 11.42
N HIS A 281 13.96 1.29 10.87
CA HIS A 281 14.42 -0.06 11.16
C HIS A 281 15.81 -0.36 10.58
N ASN A 282 16.13 0.23 9.44
CA ASN A 282 17.43 0.05 8.79
C ASN A 282 18.48 0.96 9.40
N ALA A 283 18.11 2.19 9.69
CA ALA A 283 19.01 3.24 10.17
C ALA A 283 19.27 3.17 11.69
N MET A 284 18.37 2.56 12.46
CA MET A 284 18.46 2.55 13.92
C MET A 284 18.66 3.97 14.50
N ARG A 285 19.80 4.23 15.15
CA ARG A 285 20.13 5.54 15.71
C ARG A 285 20.60 6.56 14.66
N ASN A 286 20.84 6.11 13.42
CA ASN A 286 21.42 6.93 12.34
C ASN A 286 20.37 7.42 11.33
N THR A 287 19.10 7.54 11.74
CA THR A 287 17.99 7.94 10.85
C THR A 287 18.28 9.27 10.13
N GLU A 288 18.86 10.27 10.83
CA GLU A 288 19.21 11.56 10.19
C GLU A 288 20.29 11.40 9.11
N LEU A 289 21.27 10.50 9.30
CA LEU A 289 22.26 10.20 8.28
C LEU A 289 21.61 9.58 7.04
N PHE A 290 20.72 8.59 7.24
CA PHE A 290 19.99 7.96 6.12
C PHE A 290 19.12 8.99 5.37
N LEU A 291 18.42 9.87 6.07
CA LEU A 291 17.63 10.94 5.46
C LEU A 291 18.52 11.92 4.69
N ALA A 292 19.73 12.22 5.18
CA ALA A 292 20.69 13.09 4.48
C ALA A 292 21.16 12.43 3.17
N GLU A 293 21.48 11.13 3.17
CA GLU A 293 21.85 10.37 1.96
C GLU A 293 20.71 10.38 0.92
N ILE A 294 19.46 10.13 1.36
CA ILE A 294 18.28 10.18 0.47
C ILE A 294 18.10 11.60 -0.12
N ARG A 295 18.22 12.65 0.70
CA ARG A 295 18.11 14.04 0.21
C ARG A 295 19.19 14.35 -0.82
N ALA A 296 20.43 13.88 -0.59
CA ALA A 296 21.54 14.06 -1.53
C ALA A 296 21.27 13.34 -2.86
N ALA A 297 20.81 12.08 -2.82
CA ALA A 297 20.44 11.31 -4.00
C ALA A 297 19.30 12.01 -4.80
N LYS A 298 18.27 12.51 -4.10
CA LYS A 298 17.18 13.29 -4.76
C LYS A 298 17.72 14.55 -5.46
N GLN A 299 18.67 15.26 -4.85
CA GLN A 299 19.29 16.43 -5.47
C GLN A 299 20.11 16.08 -6.72
N GLN A 300 20.62 14.85 -6.81
CA GLN A 300 21.31 14.29 -7.96
C GLN A 300 20.36 13.74 -9.03
N GLY A 301 19.05 13.76 -8.76
CA GLY A 301 18.02 13.34 -9.72
C GLY A 301 17.54 11.91 -9.55
N VAL A 302 17.96 11.20 -8.50
CA VAL A 302 17.43 9.86 -8.20
C VAL A 302 15.98 9.99 -7.74
N ASP A 303 15.09 9.22 -8.36
CA ASP A 303 13.69 9.10 -7.94
C ASP A 303 13.60 8.15 -6.74
N VAL A 304 13.75 8.72 -5.54
CA VAL A 304 13.73 7.97 -4.29
C VAL A 304 12.69 8.50 -3.31
N THR A 305 11.98 7.58 -2.68
CA THR A 305 11.05 7.83 -1.58
C THR A 305 11.38 6.91 -0.40
N THR A 306 10.78 7.17 0.76
CA THR A 306 10.94 6.32 1.96
C THR A 306 9.73 6.43 2.85
N GLU A 307 9.60 5.50 3.76
CA GLU A 307 8.55 5.43 4.77
C GLU A 307 9.11 5.19 6.16
N VAL A 308 8.31 5.47 7.16
CA VAL A 308 8.56 5.15 8.58
C VAL A 308 7.38 4.35 9.12
N LEU A 309 7.64 3.33 9.91
CA LEU A 309 6.59 2.68 10.69
C LEU A 309 6.19 3.57 11.87
N PRO A 310 4.90 3.72 12.17
CA PRO A 310 4.43 4.53 13.30
C PRO A 310 4.59 3.81 14.65
N TYR A 311 5.24 2.66 14.66
CA TYR A 311 5.45 1.80 15.83
C TYR A 311 6.89 1.90 16.35
N ASN A 312 7.06 1.67 17.64
CA ASN A 312 8.36 1.65 18.29
C ASN A 312 9.00 0.25 18.35
N ALA A 313 8.40 -0.72 17.70
CA ALA A 313 8.89 -2.09 17.62
C ALA A 313 8.67 -2.64 16.20
N GLY A 314 9.55 -3.53 15.78
CA GLY A 314 9.39 -4.36 14.58
C GLY A 314 9.18 -5.82 14.99
N SER A 315 8.62 -6.63 14.10
CA SER A 315 8.47 -8.06 14.31
C SER A 315 9.14 -8.85 13.19
N ALA A 316 9.66 -10.02 13.53
CA ALA A 316 10.19 -10.96 12.56
C ALA A 316 9.96 -12.39 13.04
N PRO A 317 9.74 -13.37 12.16
CA PRO A 317 9.72 -14.79 12.52
C PRO A 317 11.07 -15.19 13.12
N ILE A 318 11.08 -16.01 14.18
CA ILE A 318 12.33 -16.48 14.81
C ILE A 318 13.19 -17.29 13.82
N SER A 319 12.58 -17.90 12.81
CA SER A 319 13.26 -18.63 11.73
C SER A 319 13.85 -17.71 10.66
N SER A 320 13.67 -16.40 10.75
CA SER A 320 14.18 -15.49 9.73
C SER A 320 15.71 -15.42 9.73
N ALA A 321 16.30 -15.09 8.59
CA ALA A 321 17.76 -14.88 8.45
C ALA A 321 18.30 -13.79 9.38
N VAL A 322 17.43 -12.91 9.89
CA VAL A 322 17.78 -11.89 10.89
C VAL A 322 18.39 -12.52 12.14
N PHE A 323 17.78 -13.58 12.68
CA PHE A 323 18.26 -14.26 13.89
C PHE A 323 19.33 -15.32 13.62
N GLY A 324 19.53 -15.71 12.35
CA GLY A 324 20.58 -16.62 11.93
C GLY A 324 22.00 -16.03 11.87
N ARG A 325 22.13 -14.71 12.12
CA ARG A 325 23.39 -13.97 12.14
C ARG A 325 23.63 -13.33 13.52
N ASP A 326 24.77 -12.66 13.72
CA ASP A 326 25.03 -11.89 14.94
C ASP A 326 24.12 -10.64 15.02
N TRP A 327 22.83 -10.88 15.22
CA TRP A 327 21.79 -9.84 15.23
C TRP A 327 21.99 -8.84 16.39
N GLN A 328 22.56 -9.27 17.51
CA GLN A 328 22.81 -8.39 18.65
C GLN A 328 23.80 -7.28 18.27
N THR A 329 24.87 -7.63 17.59
CA THR A 329 25.84 -6.65 17.08
C THR A 329 25.24 -5.82 15.94
N VAL A 330 24.50 -6.45 15.02
CA VAL A 330 23.91 -5.74 13.88
C VAL A 330 22.91 -4.69 14.33
N PHE A 331 22.03 -4.99 15.27
CA PHE A 331 21.04 -4.04 15.77
C PHE A 331 21.56 -3.18 16.94
N GLY A 332 22.64 -3.56 17.58
CA GLY A 332 23.12 -2.90 18.82
C GLY A 332 22.14 -3.07 19.98
N ILE A 333 21.46 -4.22 20.05
CA ILE A 333 20.47 -4.58 21.07
C ILE A 333 20.84 -5.89 21.76
N SER A 334 20.10 -6.23 22.80
CA SER A 334 20.29 -7.44 23.61
C SER A 334 19.01 -8.28 23.69
N TYR A 335 19.07 -9.42 24.37
CA TYR A 335 17.87 -10.22 24.65
C TYR A 335 16.82 -9.45 25.46
N ALA A 336 17.22 -8.47 26.28
CA ALA A 336 16.28 -7.64 27.05
C ALA A 336 15.42 -6.72 26.16
N ASP A 337 15.84 -6.50 24.92
CA ASP A 337 15.12 -5.68 23.91
C ASP A 337 14.23 -6.52 23.01
N VAL A 338 14.22 -7.84 23.15
CA VAL A 338 13.44 -8.79 22.35
C VAL A 338 12.34 -9.38 23.19
N GLU A 339 11.14 -9.40 22.63
CA GLU A 339 9.96 -9.93 23.30
C GLU A 339 9.38 -11.11 22.48
N TRP A 340 9.05 -12.20 23.16
CA TRP A 340 8.31 -13.29 22.55
C TRP A 340 6.83 -12.91 22.47
N ALA A 341 6.36 -12.59 21.29
CA ALA A 341 5.02 -12.02 21.07
C ALA A 341 3.87 -12.89 21.60
N ALA A 342 4.05 -14.23 21.67
CA ALA A 342 3.01 -15.13 22.16
C ALA A 342 2.77 -15.02 23.67
N THR A 343 3.78 -14.66 24.47
CA THR A 343 3.72 -14.63 25.94
C THR A 343 4.02 -13.27 26.54
N GLY A 344 4.61 -12.35 25.78
CA GLY A 344 5.12 -11.07 26.31
C GLY A 344 6.40 -11.20 27.14
N GLU A 345 7.06 -12.37 27.14
CA GLU A 345 8.32 -12.58 27.85
C GLU A 345 9.49 -11.94 27.09
N ARG A 346 10.46 -11.39 27.86
CA ARG A 346 11.71 -10.80 27.39
C ARG A 346 12.92 -11.56 27.89
#